data_36d049ead193249274d18a6b108f18a3
#
_entry.id   36d049ead193249274d18a6b108f18a3
#
_cell.length_a   1.000
_cell.length_b   1.000
_cell.length_c   1.000
_cell.angle_alpha   90.00
_cell.angle_beta   90.00
_cell.angle_gamma   90.00
#
_symmetry.space_group_name_H-M   'P 1'
#
loop_
_entity.id
_entity.type
_entity.pdbx_description
1 polymer ?
#
loop_
_entity_poly.entity_id
_entity_poly.type
_entity_poly.pdbx_seq_one_letter_code
_entity_poly.pdbx_strand_id
1 'polypeptide(L)'
;TDSQIYHLHDPELLPCGYLLKKKGKKVIYDAHEDIGRQVLGKTWIPSVLRRIVSFLIEVIEKNISQKFDAVITVSPHISDRFSKKGIKTTVISNFPIITDKIQIGVGEEGRTDSICFAGGISEQWMHHNVIGCLEQCEVRYNLVGKGSGGYMEELKKEKGWERVNYLGVKPHEEVKKIYARSLAGMALNSYNANVGYKTGTLGNTKLFEYMEAGIPVICTDFKLWKKIIKEWECGICVNPYNQHE
;
A
#
# COMPACT_ATOMS: atom_id res chain seq x y z
N THR A 1 -14.13 -19.70 21.79
CA THR A 1 -13.17 -20.68 21.25
C THR A 1 -12.05 -20.88 22.24
N ASP A 2 -11.73 -22.13 22.58
CA ASP A 2 -10.66 -22.44 23.53
C ASP A 2 -9.36 -22.81 22.80
N SER A 3 -8.85 -21.83 22.03
CA SER A 3 -7.57 -21.96 21.33
C SER A 3 -6.40 -21.75 22.30
N GLN A 4 -5.26 -22.35 22.00
CA GLN A 4 -4.02 -22.13 22.74
C GLN A 4 -3.25 -20.91 22.24
N ILE A 5 -3.37 -20.59 20.94
CA ILE A 5 -2.68 -19.49 20.26
C ILE A 5 -3.74 -18.61 19.61
N TYR A 6 -3.58 -17.30 19.77
CA TYR A 6 -4.41 -16.28 19.17
C TYR A 6 -3.54 -15.35 18.33
N HIS A 7 -3.86 -15.25 17.04
CA HIS A 7 -3.24 -14.34 16.11
C HIS A 7 -4.17 -13.17 15.88
N LEU A 8 -3.78 -11.99 16.32
CA LEU A 8 -4.60 -10.79 16.32
C LEU A 8 -4.13 -9.84 15.23
N HIS A 9 -5.03 -9.51 14.33
CA HIS A 9 -4.84 -8.48 13.33
C HIS A 9 -5.48 -7.19 13.85
N ASP A 10 -4.86 -6.07 13.55
CA ASP A 10 -5.32 -4.73 13.92
C ASP A 10 -5.17 -4.36 15.42
N PRO A 11 -4.86 -3.08 15.70
CA PRO A 11 -4.57 -2.59 17.04
C PRO A 11 -5.79 -2.54 17.97
N GLU A 12 -7.00 -2.49 17.40
CA GLU A 12 -8.26 -2.52 18.16
C GLU A 12 -8.39 -3.79 19.01
N LEU A 13 -7.72 -4.87 18.59
CA LEU A 13 -7.71 -6.14 19.32
C LEU A 13 -6.65 -6.22 20.43
N LEU A 14 -5.77 -5.23 20.57
CA LEU A 14 -4.74 -5.22 21.62
C LEU A 14 -5.30 -5.40 23.04
N PRO A 15 -6.42 -4.74 23.45
CA PRO A 15 -7.00 -4.98 24.76
C PRO A 15 -7.47 -6.43 24.96
N CYS A 16 -8.07 -7.04 23.92
CA CYS A 16 -8.48 -8.45 23.95
C CYS A 16 -7.26 -9.37 24.08
N GLY A 17 -6.19 -9.10 23.34
CA GLY A 17 -4.93 -9.83 23.44
C GLY A 17 -4.33 -9.78 24.84
N TYR A 18 -4.38 -8.62 25.49
CA TYR A 18 -3.93 -8.47 26.87
C TYR A 18 -4.72 -9.33 27.84
N LEU A 19 -6.06 -9.41 27.68
CA LEU A 19 -6.89 -10.28 28.50
C LEU A 19 -6.61 -11.77 28.25
N LEU A 20 -6.33 -12.16 27.01
CA LEU A 20 -5.93 -13.52 26.66
C LEU A 20 -4.59 -13.89 27.31
N LYS A 21 -3.62 -12.97 27.31
CA LYS A 21 -2.34 -13.18 28.02
C LYS A 21 -2.55 -13.40 29.51
N LYS A 22 -3.44 -12.63 30.15
CA LYS A 22 -3.80 -12.86 31.57
C LYS A 22 -4.41 -14.25 31.86
N LYS A 23 -5.05 -14.85 30.83
CA LYS A 23 -5.57 -16.22 30.88
C LYS A 23 -4.53 -17.29 30.48
N GLY A 24 -3.25 -16.93 30.38
CA GLY A 24 -2.16 -17.86 30.06
C GLY A 24 -2.11 -18.27 28.59
N LYS A 25 -2.87 -17.61 27.70
CA LYS A 25 -2.87 -17.93 26.26
C LYS A 25 -1.65 -17.33 25.56
N LYS A 26 -1.21 -17.94 24.45
CA LYS A 26 -0.20 -17.36 23.56
C LYS A 26 -0.87 -16.38 22.60
N VAL A 27 -0.26 -15.20 22.45
CA VAL A 27 -0.79 -14.11 21.62
C VAL A 27 0.28 -13.60 20.68
N ILE A 28 -0.05 -13.57 19.39
CA ILE A 28 0.75 -12.96 18.34
C ILE A 28 -0.03 -11.73 17.86
N TYR A 29 0.64 -10.59 17.77
CA TYR A 29 0.09 -9.38 17.18
C TYR A 29 0.66 -9.15 15.78
N ASP A 30 -0.20 -9.01 14.79
CA ASP A 30 0.15 -8.74 13.41
C ASP A 30 -0.12 -7.27 13.09
N ALA A 31 0.95 -6.48 13.06
CA ALA A 31 0.91 -5.06 12.82
C ALA A 31 1.08 -4.76 11.32
N HIS A 32 -0.03 -4.70 10.59
CA HIS A 32 -0.04 -4.43 9.16
C HIS A 32 0.30 -2.97 8.82
N GLU A 33 0.06 -2.05 9.74
CA GLU A 33 0.20 -0.62 9.54
C GLU A 33 0.92 0.07 10.69
N ASP A 34 1.53 1.21 10.41
CA ASP A 34 2.09 2.09 11.43
C ASP A 34 1.02 3.07 11.92
N ILE A 35 0.08 2.57 12.73
CA ILE A 35 -1.12 3.33 13.14
C ILE A 35 -0.76 4.60 13.89
N GLY A 36 0.23 4.54 14.79
CA GLY A 36 0.69 5.73 15.49
C GLY A 36 1.06 6.85 14.49
N ARG A 37 1.73 6.51 13.40
CA ARG A 37 2.13 7.48 12.39
C ARG A 37 1.05 7.79 11.35
N GLN A 38 0.15 6.87 11.08
CA GLN A 38 -1.02 7.14 10.23
C GLN A 38 -1.87 8.29 10.76
N VAL A 39 -2.01 8.40 12.08
CA VAL A 39 -2.77 9.49 12.72
C VAL A 39 -2.22 10.87 12.33
N LEU A 40 -0.92 10.99 12.08
CA LEU A 40 -0.30 12.24 11.67
C LEU A 40 -0.82 12.75 10.32
N GLY A 41 -1.28 11.83 9.45
CA GLY A 41 -1.89 12.14 8.15
C GLY A 41 -3.41 12.35 8.16
N LYS A 42 -4.10 12.14 9.30
CA LYS A 42 -5.57 12.27 9.36
C LYS A 42 -5.99 13.74 9.44
N THR A 43 -6.50 14.29 8.34
CA THR A 43 -6.85 15.71 8.23
C THR A 43 -8.03 16.13 9.13
N TRP A 44 -8.93 15.22 9.45
CA TRP A 44 -10.08 15.43 10.35
C TRP A 44 -9.71 15.59 11.82
N ILE A 45 -8.45 15.27 12.22
CA ILE A 45 -7.94 15.53 13.57
C ILE A 45 -7.16 16.86 13.55
N PRO A 46 -7.41 17.80 14.47
CA PRO A 46 -6.63 19.03 14.58
C PRO A 46 -5.13 18.75 14.70
N SER A 47 -4.29 19.51 13.99
CA SER A 47 -2.85 19.23 13.82
C SER A 47 -2.09 19.06 15.15
N VAL A 48 -2.42 19.88 16.16
CA VAL A 48 -1.82 19.79 17.49
C VAL A 48 -2.18 18.46 18.17
N LEU A 49 -3.43 18.04 18.06
CA LEU A 49 -3.92 16.80 18.67
C LEU A 49 -3.35 15.55 17.98
N ARG A 50 -3.04 15.60 16.67
CA ARG A 50 -2.47 14.46 15.94
C ARG A 50 -1.19 13.93 16.61
N ARG A 51 -0.29 14.83 17.03
CA ARG A 51 0.97 14.45 17.70
C ARG A 51 0.71 13.78 19.05
N ILE A 52 -0.22 14.32 19.83
CA ILE A 52 -0.59 13.76 21.14
C ILE A 52 -1.22 12.38 20.96
N VAL A 53 -2.20 12.26 20.08
CA VAL A 53 -2.89 11.00 19.80
C VAL A 53 -1.91 9.95 19.24
N SER A 54 -1.05 10.33 18.30
CA SER A 54 0.01 9.48 17.75
C SER A 54 0.90 8.93 18.88
N PHE A 55 1.38 9.80 19.76
CA PHE A 55 2.22 9.42 20.90
C PHE A 55 1.49 8.45 21.86
N LEU A 56 0.24 8.75 22.21
CA LEU A 56 -0.56 7.89 23.10
C LEU A 56 -0.78 6.51 22.50
N ILE A 57 -1.12 6.43 21.21
CA ILE A 57 -1.26 5.15 20.50
C ILE A 57 0.05 4.37 20.53
N GLU A 58 1.18 5.01 20.24
CA GLU A 58 2.48 4.34 20.28
C GLU A 58 2.85 3.83 21.68
N VAL A 59 2.49 4.57 22.74
CA VAL A 59 2.72 4.14 24.14
C VAL A 59 1.84 2.94 24.50
N ILE A 60 0.56 3.00 24.16
CA ILE A 60 -0.40 1.89 24.42
C ILE A 60 0.03 0.65 23.64
N GLU A 61 0.29 0.78 22.36
CA GLU A 61 0.70 -0.31 21.49
C GLU A 61 1.98 -0.98 22.02
N LYS A 62 3.00 -0.18 22.39
CA LYS A 62 4.22 -0.68 23.02
C LYS A 62 3.95 -1.47 24.29
N ASN A 63 3.25 -0.87 25.25
CA ASN A 63 3.07 -1.44 26.57
C ASN A 63 2.27 -2.76 26.55
N ILE A 64 1.34 -2.88 25.60
CA ILE A 64 0.55 -4.09 25.41
C ILE A 64 1.35 -5.14 24.64
N SER A 65 1.96 -4.75 23.50
CA SER A 65 2.69 -5.69 22.64
C SER A 65 3.91 -6.32 23.31
N GLN A 66 4.55 -5.62 24.26
CA GLN A 66 5.64 -6.19 25.06
C GLN A 66 5.24 -7.40 25.90
N LYS A 67 3.94 -7.60 26.14
CA LYS A 67 3.41 -8.74 26.90
C LYS A 67 3.04 -9.91 26.01
N PHE A 68 3.08 -9.73 24.70
CA PHE A 68 2.74 -10.76 23.74
C PHE A 68 3.95 -11.66 23.44
N ASP A 69 3.69 -12.83 22.85
CA ASP A 69 4.75 -13.79 22.56
C ASP A 69 5.57 -13.39 21.33
N ALA A 70 4.94 -12.72 20.38
CA ALA A 70 5.62 -12.16 19.21
C ALA A 70 4.79 -11.04 18.56
N VAL A 71 5.47 -10.21 17.75
CA VAL A 71 4.85 -9.25 16.85
C VAL A 71 5.29 -9.57 15.43
N ILE A 72 4.35 -9.69 14.51
CA ILE A 72 4.57 -9.79 13.07
C ILE A 72 4.38 -8.41 12.47
N THR A 73 5.16 -8.04 11.49
CA THR A 73 5.04 -6.78 10.76
C THR A 73 5.20 -6.99 9.26
N VAL A 74 4.56 -6.16 8.44
CA VAL A 74 4.63 -6.29 6.98
C VAL A 74 5.85 -5.62 6.36
N SER A 75 6.59 -4.83 7.13
CA SER A 75 7.72 -4.07 6.60
C SER A 75 8.83 -3.82 7.63
N PRO A 76 10.10 -3.70 7.17
CA PRO A 76 11.23 -3.49 8.04
C PRO A 76 11.10 -2.25 8.93
N HIS A 77 10.60 -1.13 8.42
CA HIS A 77 10.50 0.12 9.20
C HIS A 77 9.52 0.03 10.38
N ILE A 78 8.44 -0.77 10.23
CA ILE A 78 7.52 -1.06 11.34
C ILE A 78 8.21 -1.99 12.35
N SER A 79 8.88 -3.04 11.87
CA SER A 79 9.65 -3.96 12.71
C SER A 79 10.70 -3.23 13.55
N ASP A 80 11.48 -2.32 12.94
CA ASP A 80 12.49 -1.52 13.63
C ASP A 80 11.91 -0.70 14.78
N ARG A 81 10.68 -0.20 14.63
CA ARG A 81 9.99 0.55 15.68
C ARG A 81 9.70 -0.31 16.91
N PHE A 82 9.27 -1.55 16.71
CA PHE A 82 9.04 -2.50 17.80
C PHE A 82 10.36 -3.04 18.37
N SER A 83 11.30 -3.42 17.53
CA SER A 83 12.60 -3.98 17.94
C SER A 83 13.41 -3.01 18.80
N LYS A 84 13.43 -1.72 18.45
CA LYS A 84 14.05 -0.65 19.27
C LYS A 84 13.45 -0.53 20.67
N LYS A 85 12.26 -1.06 20.88
CA LYS A 85 11.55 -1.10 22.16
C LYS A 85 11.72 -2.45 22.88
N GLY A 86 12.60 -3.34 22.39
CA GLY A 86 12.88 -4.65 22.96
C GLY A 86 11.80 -5.71 22.70
N ILE A 87 10.93 -5.50 21.71
CA ILE A 87 9.86 -6.44 21.36
C ILE A 87 10.37 -7.40 20.28
N LYS A 88 10.17 -8.71 20.49
CA LYS A 88 10.50 -9.72 19.47
C LYS A 88 9.61 -9.55 18.25
N THR A 89 10.20 -9.25 17.09
CA THR A 89 9.50 -9.03 15.85
C THR A 89 9.99 -9.92 14.72
N THR A 90 9.09 -10.20 13.77
CA THR A 90 9.40 -10.88 12.51
C THR A 90 8.73 -10.12 11.38
N VAL A 91 9.45 -9.88 10.28
CA VAL A 91 8.88 -9.28 9.08
C VAL A 91 8.34 -10.37 8.18
N ILE A 92 7.05 -10.30 7.87
CA ILE A 92 6.37 -11.17 6.90
C ILE A 92 5.62 -10.25 5.93
N SER A 93 6.22 -10.03 4.76
CA SER A 93 5.63 -9.17 3.72
C SER A 93 4.60 -9.92 2.90
N ASN A 94 3.61 -9.19 2.38
CA ASN A 94 2.59 -9.74 1.50
C ASN A 94 3.11 -9.75 0.06
N PHE A 95 3.06 -10.93 -0.56
CA PHE A 95 3.37 -11.11 -1.98
C PHE A 95 2.20 -11.79 -2.68
N PRO A 96 2.01 -11.57 -3.98
CA PRO A 96 1.05 -12.35 -4.77
C PRO A 96 1.37 -13.85 -4.70
N ILE A 97 0.35 -14.68 -4.69
CA ILE A 97 0.52 -16.12 -4.80
C ILE A 97 0.74 -16.44 -6.28
N ILE A 98 1.97 -16.85 -6.61
CA ILE A 98 2.29 -17.29 -7.97
C ILE A 98 1.58 -18.62 -8.19
N THR A 99 0.62 -18.64 -9.11
CA THR A 99 -0.02 -19.86 -9.58
C THR A 99 0.60 -20.25 -10.93
N ASP A 100 0.69 -21.56 -11.22
CA ASP A 100 1.25 -22.08 -12.47
C ASP A 100 0.53 -21.56 -13.73
N LYS A 101 -0.62 -20.94 -13.56
CA LYS A 101 -1.34 -20.19 -14.59
C LYS A 101 -0.94 -18.72 -14.59
N ILE A 102 0.36 -18.44 -14.69
CA ILE A 102 0.80 -17.09 -15.06
C ILE A 102 0.24 -16.88 -16.47
N GLN A 103 -0.80 -16.09 -16.59
CA GLN A 103 -1.13 -15.46 -17.86
C GLN A 103 -0.03 -14.41 -18.09
N ILE A 104 1.14 -14.90 -18.54
CA ILE A 104 2.19 -14.05 -19.07
C ILE A 104 1.50 -13.18 -20.09
N GLY A 105 1.66 -11.88 -19.94
CA GLY A 105 0.91 -10.86 -20.64
C GLY A 105 0.67 -11.23 -22.08
N VAL A 106 -0.51 -10.95 -22.55
CA VAL A 106 -0.85 -10.99 -23.96
C VAL A 106 0.35 -10.35 -24.67
N GLY A 107 0.98 -11.00 -25.62
CA GLY A 107 2.13 -10.47 -26.32
C GLY A 107 1.87 -9.03 -26.79
N GLU A 108 2.87 -8.26 -27.16
CA GLU A 108 2.73 -6.83 -27.47
C GLU A 108 1.52 -6.51 -28.34
N GLU A 109 1.15 -7.39 -29.27
CA GLU A 109 -0.04 -7.28 -30.13
C GLU A 109 -1.39 -7.29 -29.40
N GLY A 110 -1.46 -7.72 -28.15
CA GLY A 110 -2.70 -7.73 -27.35
C GLY A 110 -2.79 -6.65 -26.27
N ARG A 111 -1.76 -5.80 -26.13
CA ARG A 111 -1.75 -4.69 -25.18
C ARG A 111 -2.58 -3.52 -25.72
N THR A 112 -3.25 -2.84 -24.80
CA THR A 112 -3.99 -1.61 -25.09
C THR A 112 -3.12 -0.41 -24.75
N ASP A 113 -3.28 0.71 -25.45
CA ASP A 113 -2.58 1.97 -25.15
C ASP A 113 -3.08 2.57 -23.82
N SER A 114 -2.86 1.83 -22.74
CA SER A 114 -3.31 2.23 -21.41
C SER A 114 -2.34 1.83 -20.31
N ILE A 115 -2.23 2.70 -19.32
CA ILE A 115 -1.66 2.41 -18.01
C ILE A 115 -2.79 2.02 -17.05
N CYS A 116 -2.49 1.36 -15.94
CA CYS A 116 -3.51 0.89 -15.04
C CYS A 116 -3.20 1.11 -13.55
N PHE A 117 -4.27 1.22 -12.77
CA PHE A 117 -4.25 1.15 -11.31
C PHE A 117 -5.50 0.42 -10.83
N ALA A 118 -5.36 -0.48 -9.85
CA ALA A 118 -6.49 -1.07 -9.16
C ALA A 118 -6.29 -1.04 -7.64
N GLY A 119 -7.28 -0.53 -6.91
CA GLY A 119 -7.24 -0.44 -5.45
C GLY A 119 -8.11 0.68 -4.88
N GLY A 120 -7.91 1.01 -3.62
CA GLY A 120 -8.55 2.18 -3.01
C GLY A 120 -8.04 3.47 -3.66
N ILE A 121 -8.95 4.23 -4.26
CA ILE A 121 -8.60 5.50 -4.92
C ILE A 121 -8.57 6.59 -3.85
N SER A 122 -7.39 7.12 -3.57
CA SER A 122 -7.16 8.11 -2.52
C SER A 122 -6.00 9.04 -2.87
N GLU A 123 -5.94 10.20 -2.22
CA GLU A 123 -4.91 11.21 -2.43
C GLU A 123 -3.49 10.67 -2.31
N GLN A 124 -3.26 9.71 -1.40
CA GLN A 124 -1.93 9.12 -1.23
C GLN A 124 -1.38 8.44 -2.49
N TRP A 125 -2.24 8.03 -3.43
CA TRP A 125 -1.87 7.38 -4.69
C TRP A 125 -1.60 8.37 -5.83
N MET A 126 -1.54 9.66 -5.53
CA MET A 126 -1.13 10.73 -6.45
C MET A 126 -1.88 10.74 -7.79
N HIS A 127 -3.17 10.34 -7.80
CA HIS A 127 -3.96 10.25 -9.02
C HIS A 127 -4.08 11.60 -9.76
N HIS A 128 -4.13 12.73 -9.05
CA HIS A 128 -4.10 14.05 -9.65
C HIS A 128 -2.87 14.24 -10.56
N ASN A 129 -1.69 13.81 -10.08
CA ASN A 129 -0.46 13.94 -10.84
C ASN A 129 -0.47 13.06 -12.09
N VAL A 130 -0.95 11.81 -11.96
CA VAL A 130 -1.10 10.90 -13.09
C VAL A 130 -2.05 11.49 -14.13
N ILE A 131 -3.25 11.90 -13.71
CA ILE A 131 -4.29 12.42 -14.60
C ILE A 131 -3.84 13.73 -15.28
N GLY A 132 -3.18 14.61 -14.51
CA GLY A 132 -2.63 15.85 -15.05
C GLY A 132 -1.62 15.64 -16.18
N CYS A 133 -0.84 14.54 -16.13
CA CYS A 133 0.10 14.20 -17.21
C CYS A 133 -0.59 13.66 -18.48
N LEU A 134 -1.80 13.08 -18.35
CA LEU A 134 -2.49 12.46 -19.50
C LEU A 134 -2.88 13.47 -20.59
N GLU A 135 -3.02 14.74 -20.27
CA GLU A 135 -3.28 15.79 -21.26
C GLU A 135 -2.19 15.83 -22.34
N GLN A 136 -0.95 15.50 -21.98
CA GLN A 136 0.22 15.55 -22.84
C GLN A 136 0.61 14.17 -23.42
N CYS A 137 -0.16 13.13 -23.12
CA CYS A 137 0.14 11.73 -23.49
C CYS A 137 -1.00 11.14 -24.33
N GLU A 138 -0.68 10.25 -25.26
CA GLU A 138 -1.69 9.52 -26.06
C GLU A 138 -2.19 8.24 -25.38
N VAL A 139 -1.87 8.04 -24.08
CA VAL A 139 -2.29 6.86 -23.31
C VAL A 139 -3.58 7.09 -22.54
N ARG A 140 -4.32 6.04 -22.29
CA ARG A 140 -5.48 6.04 -21.39
C ARG A 140 -5.10 5.54 -20.01
N TYR A 141 -5.89 5.88 -19.00
CA TYR A 141 -5.70 5.43 -17.63
C TYR A 141 -6.87 4.57 -17.17
N ASN A 142 -6.67 3.25 -17.10
CA ASN A 142 -7.64 2.32 -16.54
C ASN A 142 -7.60 2.41 -15.00
N LEU A 143 -8.56 3.12 -14.43
CA LEU A 143 -8.67 3.36 -12.99
C LEU A 143 -9.74 2.45 -12.40
N VAL A 144 -9.31 1.46 -11.59
CA VAL A 144 -10.17 0.45 -10.99
C VAL A 144 -10.21 0.63 -9.48
N GLY A 145 -11.41 0.63 -8.89
CA GLY A 145 -11.58 0.69 -7.46
C GLY A 145 -12.65 1.67 -7.00
N LYS A 146 -12.62 1.98 -5.71
CA LYS A 146 -13.54 2.93 -5.07
C LYS A 146 -12.76 4.04 -4.37
N GLY A 147 -13.16 5.27 -4.61
CA GLY A 147 -12.69 6.46 -3.89
C GLY A 147 -13.82 7.09 -3.06
N SER A 148 -13.47 8.05 -2.18
CA SER A 148 -14.47 8.90 -1.55
C SER A 148 -15.14 9.79 -2.61
N GLY A 149 -16.43 10.09 -2.43
CA GLY A 149 -17.18 10.90 -3.39
C GLY A 149 -16.54 12.25 -3.65
N GLY A 150 -16.10 12.95 -2.60
CA GLY A 150 -15.43 14.25 -2.72
C GLY A 150 -14.16 14.17 -3.57
N TYR A 151 -13.27 13.23 -3.26
CA TYR A 151 -12.03 13.07 -4.01
C TYR A 151 -12.25 12.67 -5.48
N MET A 152 -13.22 11.79 -5.73
CA MET A 152 -13.57 11.42 -7.11
C MET A 152 -14.10 12.60 -7.92
N GLU A 153 -14.90 13.50 -7.30
CA GLU A 153 -15.39 14.71 -7.97
C GLU A 153 -14.25 15.72 -8.24
N GLU A 154 -13.20 15.75 -7.40
CA GLU A 154 -11.99 16.54 -7.67
C GLU A 154 -11.21 15.98 -8.86
N LEU A 155 -10.99 14.66 -8.91
CA LEU A 155 -10.29 14.01 -10.03
C LEU A 155 -10.98 14.24 -11.37
N LYS A 156 -12.32 14.22 -11.38
CA LYS A 156 -13.13 14.47 -12.60
C LYS A 156 -12.95 15.89 -13.16
N LYS A 157 -12.46 16.83 -12.38
CA LYS A 157 -12.20 18.21 -12.84
C LYS A 157 -10.86 18.38 -13.52
N GLU A 158 -9.96 17.39 -13.40
CA GLU A 158 -8.66 17.41 -14.05
C GLU A 158 -8.82 17.34 -15.59
N LYS A 159 -8.06 18.14 -16.32
CA LYS A 159 -8.14 18.18 -17.78
C LYS A 159 -7.88 16.84 -18.46
N GLY A 160 -6.97 16.04 -17.91
CA GLY A 160 -6.67 14.70 -18.42
C GLY A 160 -7.75 13.65 -18.10
N TRP A 161 -8.84 14.00 -17.39
CA TRP A 161 -9.89 13.04 -17.00
C TRP A 161 -10.59 12.40 -18.21
N GLU A 162 -10.70 13.07 -19.33
CA GLU A 162 -11.27 12.51 -20.58
C GLU A 162 -10.53 11.25 -21.09
N ARG A 163 -9.29 11.06 -20.64
CA ARG A 163 -8.48 9.87 -20.95
C ARG A 163 -8.54 8.80 -19.85
N VAL A 164 -9.32 9.03 -18.78
CA VAL A 164 -9.50 8.07 -17.71
C VAL A 164 -10.67 7.13 -18.02
N ASN A 165 -10.39 5.85 -18.05
CA ASN A 165 -11.42 4.80 -18.06
C ASN A 165 -11.69 4.41 -16.60
N TYR A 166 -12.64 5.07 -15.95
CA TYR A 166 -13.04 4.69 -14.59
C TYR A 166 -13.94 3.45 -14.64
N LEU A 167 -13.45 2.33 -14.13
CA LEU A 167 -14.08 1.02 -14.26
C LEU A 167 -14.82 0.58 -12.98
N GLY A 168 -14.79 1.40 -11.92
CA GLY A 168 -15.40 1.03 -10.64
C GLY A 168 -14.68 -0.15 -9.98
N VAL A 169 -15.35 -0.80 -9.03
CA VAL A 169 -14.83 -2.00 -8.35
C VAL A 169 -14.99 -3.21 -9.26
N LYS A 170 -13.92 -3.99 -9.42
CA LYS A 170 -13.87 -5.19 -10.24
C LYS A 170 -13.44 -6.40 -9.41
N PRO A 171 -13.94 -7.61 -9.74
CA PRO A 171 -13.40 -8.85 -9.21
C PRO A 171 -11.91 -9.00 -9.54
N HIS A 172 -11.16 -9.69 -8.66
CA HIS A 172 -9.71 -9.86 -8.80
C HIS A 172 -9.27 -10.45 -10.16
N GLU A 173 -10.04 -11.42 -10.67
CA GLU A 173 -9.79 -12.02 -11.98
C GLU A 173 -9.92 -11.04 -13.16
N GLU A 174 -10.83 -10.07 -13.06
CA GLU A 174 -10.95 -9.00 -14.07
C GLU A 174 -9.79 -8.00 -13.94
N VAL A 175 -9.37 -7.71 -12.70
CA VAL A 175 -8.20 -6.85 -12.45
C VAL A 175 -6.95 -7.44 -13.08
N LYS A 176 -6.71 -8.75 -12.93
CA LYS A 176 -5.58 -9.44 -13.57
C LYS A 176 -5.60 -9.30 -15.09
N LYS A 177 -6.78 -9.41 -15.72
CA LYS A 177 -6.94 -9.22 -17.17
C LYS A 177 -6.65 -7.77 -17.60
N ILE A 178 -7.03 -6.79 -16.79
CA ILE A 178 -6.72 -5.38 -17.05
C ILE A 178 -5.21 -5.16 -16.96
N TYR A 179 -4.56 -5.69 -15.93
CA TYR A 179 -3.10 -5.61 -15.78
C TYR A 179 -2.40 -6.21 -17.01
N ALA A 180 -2.72 -7.45 -17.36
CA ALA A 180 -2.07 -8.17 -18.46
C ALA A 180 -2.17 -7.45 -19.82
N ARG A 181 -3.18 -6.61 -20.01
CA ARG A 181 -3.40 -5.83 -21.25
C ARG A 181 -2.84 -4.42 -21.20
N SER A 182 -2.40 -3.95 -20.06
CA SER A 182 -1.89 -2.58 -19.90
C SER A 182 -0.42 -2.47 -20.28
N LEU A 183 -0.01 -1.29 -20.74
CA LEU A 183 1.40 -0.98 -21.04
C LEU A 183 2.26 -0.96 -19.79
N ALA A 184 1.71 -0.40 -18.68
CA ALA A 184 2.39 -0.30 -17.39
C ALA A 184 1.39 -0.20 -16.24
N GLY A 185 1.83 -0.63 -15.06
CA GLY A 185 1.11 -0.45 -13.80
C GLY A 185 1.58 0.79 -13.06
N MET A 186 0.64 1.59 -12.53
CA MET A 186 0.92 2.81 -11.78
C MET A 186 0.97 2.52 -10.27
N ALA A 187 2.12 2.74 -9.67
CA ALA A 187 2.32 2.63 -8.22
C ALA A 187 2.91 3.93 -7.63
N LEU A 188 2.35 5.09 -8.03
CA LEU A 188 2.75 6.38 -7.46
C LEU A 188 2.10 6.55 -6.09
N ASN A 189 2.92 6.81 -5.08
CA ASN A 189 2.48 7.05 -3.71
C ASN A 189 3.20 8.27 -3.15
N SER A 190 2.51 9.08 -2.36
CA SER A 190 3.09 10.24 -1.68
C SER A 190 4.11 9.81 -0.63
N TYR A 191 5.08 10.70 -0.31
CA TYR A 191 5.98 10.48 0.82
C TYR A 191 5.25 10.77 2.14
N ASN A 192 4.71 9.74 2.74
CA ASN A 192 3.97 9.86 4.00
C ASN A 192 4.55 8.94 5.09
N ALA A 193 4.12 9.17 6.32
CA ALA A 193 4.65 8.47 7.47
C ALA A 193 4.36 6.96 7.44
N ASN A 194 3.19 6.55 6.90
CA ASN A 194 2.78 5.14 6.84
C ASN A 194 3.70 4.30 5.94
N VAL A 195 4.24 4.88 4.88
CA VAL A 195 5.21 4.23 3.99
C VAL A 195 6.67 4.49 4.38
N GLY A 196 6.93 5.11 5.54
CA GLY A 196 8.30 5.45 5.97
C GLY A 196 8.94 6.56 5.14
N TYR A 197 8.15 7.51 4.66
CA TYR A 197 8.59 8.62 3.79
C TYR A 197 9.36 8.10 2.56
N LYS A 198 10.55 8.63 2.29
CA LYS A 198 11.39 8.22 1.15
C LYS A 198 11.96 6.80 1.24
N THR A 199 11.79 6.09 2.35
CA THR A 199 12.24 4.70 2.48
C THR A 199 11.35 3.78 1.67
N GLY A 200 10.03 3.99 1.73
CA GLY A 200 9.04 3.13 1.12
C GLY A 200 8.71 1.90 1.97
N THR A 201 7.76 1.11 1.52
CA THR A 201 7.29 -0.12 2.17
C THR A 201 7.20 -1.27 1.18
N LEU A 202 7.42 -2.50 1.65
CA LEU A 202 7.13 -3.73 0.91
C LEU A 202 5.74 -4.30 1.25
N GLY A 203 5.00 -3.67 2.17
CA GLY A 203 3.62 -4.05 2.48
C GLY A 203 2.61 -3.68 1.39
N ASN A 204 3.03 -2.89 0.40
CA ASN A 204 2.21 -2.55 -0.75
C ASN A 204 2.39 -3.58 -1.86
N THR A 205 1.34 -4.32 -2.17
CA THR A 205 1.39 -5.44 -3.13
C THR A 205 1.42 -5.02 -4.59
N LYS A 206 1.07 -3.77 -4.93
CA LYS A 206 0.91 -3.32 -6.33
C LYS A 206 2.15 -3.51 -7.20
N LEU A 207 3.33 -3.19 -6.65
CA LEU A 207 4.59 -3.42 -7.34
C LEU A 207 4.70 -4.89 -7.80
N PHE A 208 4.42 -5.80 -6.87
CA PHE A 208 4.55 -7.24 -7.12
C PHE A 208 3.40 -7.80 -7.97
N GLU A 209 2.19 -7.24 -7.86
CA GLU A 209 1.06 -7.61 -8.72
C GLU A 209 1.34 -7.27 -10.20
N TYR A 210 1.97 -6.12 -10.47
CA TYR A 210 2.37 -5.74 -11.82
C TYR A 210 3.53 -6.61 -12.33
N MET A 211 4.51 -6.95 -11.47
CA MET A 211 5.56 -7.92 -11.81
C MET A 211 4.97 -9.30 -12.11
N GLU A 212 3.99 -9.78 -11.32
CA GLU A 212 3.25 -11.02 -11.59
C GLU A 212 2.54 -10.97 -12.95
N ALA A 213 1.95 -9.83 -13.29
CA ALA A 213 1.26 -9.64 -14.57
C ALA A 213 2.21 -9.46 -15.77
N GLY A 214 3.53 -9.40 -15.56
CA GLY A 214 4.53 -9.23 -16.60
C GLY A 214 4.48 -7.87 -17.29
N ILE A 215 4.05 -6.83 -16.58
CA ILE A 215 4.01 -5.45 -17.09
C ILE A 215 5.01 -4.55 -16.36
N PRO A 216 5.61 -3.56 -17.04
CA PRO A 216 6.48 -2.57 -16.41
C PRO A 216 5.74 -1.79 -15.32
N VAL A 217 6.48 -1.36 -14.29
CA VAL A 217 5.95 -0.57 -13.18
C VAL A 217 6.46 0.87 -13.26
N ILE A 218 5.56 1.84 -13.19
CA ILE A 218 5.91 3.25 -12.95
C ILE A 218 5.60 3.52 -11.48
N CYS A 219 6.63 3.73 -10.66
CA CYS A 219 6.45 3.83 -9.21
C CYS A 219 7.22 5.00 -8.60
N THR A 220 6.82 5.35 -7.37
CA THR A 220 7.53 6.35 -6.57
C THR A 220 8.98 5.94 -6.33
N ASP A 221 9.87 6.90 -6.35
CA ASP A 221 11.31 6.74 -6.17
C ASP A 221 11.73 6.41 -4.72
N PHE A 222 10.95 5.58 -4.03
CA PHE A 222 11.30 5.04 -2.73
C PHE A 222 12.60 4.24 -2.77
N LYS A 223 13.43 4.36 -1.73
CA LYS A 223 14.72 3.64 -1.67
C LYS A 223 14.57 2.12 -1.84
N LEU A 224 13.55 1.52 -1.22
CA LEU A 224 13.28 0.09 -1.31
C LEU A 224 12.84 -0.31 -2.73
N TRP A 225 11.95 0.47 -3.33
CA TRP A 225 11.43 0.18 -4.68
C TRP A 225 12.50 0.41 -5.75
N LYS A 226 13.31 1.49 -5.64
CA LYS A 226 14.47 1.71 -6.52
C LYS A 226 15.42 0.51 -6.55
N LYS A 227 15.64 -0.13 -5.39
CA LYS A 227 16.49 -1.32 -5.32
C LYS A 227 15.89 -2.47 -6.13
N ILE A 228 14.59 -2.76 -5.96
CA ILE A 228 13.89 -3.82 -6.69
C ILE A 228 13.85 -3.52 -8.19
N ILE A 229 13.42 -2.31 -8.57
CA ILE A 229 13.33 -1.92 -9.98
C ILE A 229 14.68 -2.02 -10.68
N LYS A 230 15.77 -1.60 -10.01
CA LYS A 230 17.13 -1.70 -10.56
C LYS A 230 17.62 -3.15 -10.67
N GLU A 231 17.30 -3.99 -9.68
CA GLU A 231 17.74 -5.39 -9.65
C GLU A 231 17.05 -6.24 -10.72
N TRP A 232 15.75 -5.99 -10.95
CA TRP A 232 14.92 -6.81 -11.84
C TRP A 232 14.59 -6.12 -13.16
N GLU A 233 15.04 -4.90 -13.39
CA GLU A 233 14.78 -4.11 -14.61
C GLU A 233 13.30 -4.10 -15.03
N CYS A 234 12.40 -4.06 -14.04
CA CYS A 234 10.96 -4.27 -14.24
C CYS A 234 10.13 -2.98 -14.28
N GLY A 235 10.77 -1.81 -14.49
CA GLY A 235 10.05 -0.54 -14.55
C GLY A 235 10.94 0.68 -14.34
N ILE A 236 10.31 1.79 -13.96
CA ILE A 236 10.98 3.05 -13.64
C ILE A 236 10.50 3.63 -12.31
N CYS A 237 11.39 4.38 -11.66
CA CYS A 237 11.07 5.12 -10.44
C CYS A 237 11.11 6.61 -10.74
N VAL A 238 10.05 7.32 -10.39
CA VAL A 238 9.89 8.76 -10.63
C VAL A 238 9.60 9.50 -9.31
N ASN A 239 9.94 10.76 -9.26
CA ASN A 239 9.51 11.63 -8.16
C ASN A 239 8.01 11.92 -8.31
N PRO A 240 7.15 11.49 -7.35
CA PRO A 240 5.70 11.62 -7.51
C PRO A 240 5.19 13.06 -7.56
N TYR A 241 6.04 14.04 -7.23
CA TYR A 241 5.71 15.47 -7.25
C TYR A 241 6.27 16.19 -8.49
N ASN A 242 6.99 15.49 -9.37
CA ASN A 242 7.52 16.07 -10.61
C ASN A 242 6.77 15.50 -11.81
N GLN A 243 5.86 16.28 -12.37
CA GLN A 243 5.04 15.88 -13.53
C GLN A 243 5.81 15.84 -14.86
N HIS A 244 7.07 16.30 -14.87
CA HIS A 244 7.92 16.31 -16.09
C HIS A 244 8.91 15.14 -16.14
N GLU A 245 8.93 14.28 -15.12
CA GLU A 245 9.78 13.10 -15.03
C GLU A 245 9.03 11.84 -15.48
#